data_0ed07582218a5c0c6fb3e88fe5d8d9ec
#
_entry.id   0ed07582218a5c0c6fb3e88fe5d8d9ec
#
_cell.length_a   1.000
_cell.length_b   1.000
_cell.length_c   1.000
_cell.angle_alpha   90.00
_cell.angle_beta   90.00
_cell.angle_gamma   90.00
#
_symmetry.space_group_name_H-M   'P 1'
#
loop_
_entity.id
_entity.type
_entity.pdbx_description
1 polymer ?
#
loop_
_entity_poly.entity_id
_entity_poly.type
_entity_poly.pdbx_seq_one_letter_code
_entity_poly.pdbx_strand_id
1 'polypeptide(L)'
;GKSIYVAQCVGRTLSIFSRDMETNELDEDRSIYLNSAIDNIELDNDGNLWIGSHPKALAFTRHAKNGKKISPSQVIKVTLDNEDNQIEEIYLNDGKLLSGSSVAAVFNNHLLIGAVFDERFLHCTMNEQP
;
A
#
# COMPACT_ATOMS: atom_id res chain seq x y z
N GLY A 1 11.30 -15.67 -0.54
CA GLY A 1 10.51 -15.93 0.64
C GLY A 1 9.47 -17.03 0.40
N LYS A 2 8.91 -17.52 1.48
CA LYS A 2 7.84 -18.54 1.42
C LYS A 2 6.47 -17.93 1.13
N SER A 3 6.29 -16.63 1.40
CA SER A 3 5.04 -15.91 1.14
C SER A 3 5.26 -14.88 0.03
N ILE A 4 4.25 -14.73 -0.82
CA ILE A 4 4.21 -13.73 -1.89
C ILE A 4 2.93 -12.91 -1.71
N TYR A 5 3.09 -11.59 -1.75
CA TYR A 5 2.01 -10.63 -1.63
C TYR A 5 1.78 -9.96 -2.98
N VAL A 6 0.53 -9.95 -3.42
CA VAL A 6 0.14 -9.39 -4.72
C VAL A 6 -0.90 -8.29 -4.55
N ALA A 7 -0.54 -7.09 -4.96
CA ALA A 7 -1.46 -5.96 -5.01
C ALA A 7 -2.30 -6.03 -6.29
N GLN A 8 -3.59 -6.28 -6.14
CA GLN A 8 -4.55 -6.23 -7.24
C GLN A 8 -5.21 -4.84 -7.27
N CYS A 9 -4.59 -3.90 -7.97
CA CYS A 9 -4.99 -2.50 -7.99
C CYS A 9 -6.47 -2.31 -8.37
N VAL A 10 -6.91 -2.85 -9.50
CA VAL A 10 -8.29 -2.75 -9.98
C VAL A 10 -9.26 -3.54 -9.08
N GLY A 11 -8.84 -4.72 -8.63
CA GLY A 11 -9.60 -5.56 -7.71
C GLY A 11 -9.69 -5.02 -6.29
N ARG A 12 -8.84 -4.06 -5.91
CA ARG A 12 -8.70 -3.50 -4.56
C ARG A 12 -8.43 -4.57 -3.50
N THR A 13 -7.69 -5.59 -3.90
CA THR A 13 -7.47 -6.79 -3.10
C THR A 13 -5.99 -7.05 -2.93
N LEU A 14 -5.60 -7.40 -1.72
CA LEU A 14 -4.30 -7.97 -1.39
C LEU A 14 -4.46 -9.49 -1.40
N SER A 15 -3.83 -10.18 -2.36
CA SER A 15 -3.76 -11.64 -2.37
C SER A 15 -2.45 -12.11 -1.75
N ILE A 16 -2.54 -13.14 -0.94
CA ILE A 16 -1.43 -13.76 -0.22
C ILE A 16 -1.30 -15.19 -0.69
N PHE A 17 -0.11 -15.54 -1.15
CA PHE A 17 0.21 -16.87 -1.64
C PHE A 17 1.32 -17.49 -0.78
N SER A 18 1.19 -18.79 -0.50
CA SER A 18 2.32 -19.62 -0.11
C SER A 18 3.07 -20.10 -1.36
N ARG A 19 4.38 -20.22 -1.22
CA ARG A 19 5.24 -20.70 -2.29
C ARG A 19 5.95 -21.96 -1.86
N ASP A 20 5.79 -23.03 -2.62
CA ASP A 20 6.64 -24.20 -2.50
C ASP A 20 8.07 -23.84 -2.92
N MET A 21 9.05 -24.11 -2.06
CA MET A 21 10.44 -23.71 -2.28
C MET A 21 11.21 -24.65 -3.21
N GLU A 22 10.64 -25.83 -3.52
CA GLU A 22 11.25 -26.80 -4.43
C GLU A 22 10.68 -26.67 -5.84
N THR A 23 9.34 -26.60 -5.96
CA THR A 23 8.65 -26.56 -7.25
C THR A 23 8.40 -25.13 -7.75
N ASN A 24 8.40 -24.13 -6.85
CA ASN A 24 7.96 -22.75 -7.08
C ASN A 24 6.46 -22.60 -7.38
N GLU A 25 5.67 -23.63 -7.14
CA GLU A 25 4.22 -23.53 -7.24
C GLU A 25 3.67 -22.58 -6.18
N LEU A 26 2.59 -21.90 -6.52
CA LEU A 26 1.92 -20.91 -5.68
C LEU A 26 0.51 -21.38 -5.37
N ASP A 27 0.17 -21.44 -4.08
CA ASP A 27 -1.19 -21.66 -3.60
C ASP A 27 -1.72 -20.37 -2.96
N GLU A 28 -2.91 -19.94 -3.35
CA GLU A 28 -3.53 -18.77 -2.74
C GLU A 28 -4.07 -19.12 -1.35
N ASP A 29 -3.44 -18.56 -0.31
CA ASP A 29 -3.85 -18.79 1.06
C ASP A 29 -5.10 -17.97 1.42
N ARG A 30 -5.11 -16.69 1.03
CA ARG A 30 -6.24 -15.76 1.30
C ARG A 30 -6.16 -14.49 0.47
N SER A 31 -7.31 -13.81 0.39
CA SER A 31 -7.46 -12.49 -0.21
C SER A 31 -8.12 -11.53 0.76
N ILE A 32 -7.61 -10.29 0.86
CA ILE A 32 -8.10 -9.24 1.75
C ILE A 32 -8.56 -8.06 0.90
N TYR A 33 -9.86 -7.70 0.99
CA TYR A 33 -10.39 -6.53 0.31
C TYR A 33 -10.09 -5.26 1.11
N LEU A 34 -9.42 -4.27 0.49
CA LEU A 34 -8.94 -3.04 1.16
C LEU A 34 -9.74 -1.78 0.80
N ASN A 35 -10.77 -1.89 -0.04
CA ASN A 35 -11.62 -0.79 -0.49
C ASN A 35 -10.85 0.40 -1.11
N SER A 36 -9.62 0.20 -1.54
CA SER A 36 -8.75 1.18 -2.20
C SER A 36 -7.99 0.50 -3.32
N ALA A 37 -7.68 1.22 -4.39
CA ALA A 37 -6.83 0.71 -5.45
C ALA A 37 -5.38 0.70 -4.94
N ILE A 38 -4.94 -0.47 -4.49
CA ILE A 38 -3.61 -0.68 -3.89
C ILE A 38 -2.54 -0.80 -4.97
N ASP A 39 -1.33 -0.32 -4.65
CA ASP A 39 -0.18 -0.31 -5.55
C ASP A 39 1.00 -1.09 -4.94
N ASN A 40 2.11 -0.48 -4.62
CA ASN A 40 3.28 -1.19 -4.12
C ASN A 40 3.15 -1.55 -2.63
N ILE A 41 3.74 -2.70 -2.29
CA ILE A 41 3.74 -3.27 -0.95
C ILE A 41 5.17 -3.31 -0.43
N GLU A 42 5.40 -2.75 0.75
CA GLU A 42 6.65 -2.87 1.50
C GLU A 42 6.40 -3.58 2.82
N LEU A 43 7.40 -4.31 3.29
CA LEU A 43 7.39 -5.00 4.59
C LEU A 43 8.24 -4.23 5.59
N ASP A 44 7.71 -4.04 6.80
CA ASP A 44 8.54 -3.61 7.92
C ASP A 44 9.24 -4.80 8.62
N ASN A 45 10.05 -4.48 9.63
CA ASN A 45 10.81 -5.49 10.36
C ASN A 45 9.92 -6.43 11.20
N ASP A 46 8.69 -6.03 11.49
CA ASP A 46 7.72 -6.80 12.26
C ASP A 46 6.80 -7.63 11.34
N GLY A 47 6.98 -7.52 10.02
CA GLY A 47 6.21 -8.25 9.02
C GLY A 47 4.88 -7.61 8.65
N ASN A 48 4.62 -6.36 9.07
CA ASN A 48 3.46 -5.62 8.61
C ASN A 48 3.66 -5.15 7.17
N LEU A 49 2.57 -5.09 6.42
CA LEU A 49 2.55 -4.62 5.05
C LEU A 49 2.18 -3.15 4.99
N TRP A 50 3.01 -2.35 4.35
CA TRP A 50 2.79 -0.92 4.11
C TRP A 50 2.50 -0.71 2.64
N ILE A 51 1.33 -0.15 2.34
CA ILE A 51 0.77 -0.16 0.99
C ILE A 51 0.43 1.27 0.57
N GLY A 52 1.06 1.76 -0.50
CA GLY A 52 0.61 2.94 -1.20
C GLY A 52 -0.69 2.66 -1.94
N SER A 53 -1.66 3.57 -1.91
CA SER A 53 -2.96 3.30 -2.50
C SER A 53 -3.69 4.55 -3.00
N HIS A 54 -4.68 4.32 -3.86
CA HIS A 54 -5.49 5.34 -4.52
C HIS A 54 -6.96 5.19 -4.10
N PRO A 55 -7.42 5.93 -3.08
CA PRO A 55 -8.77 5.77 -2.54
C PRO A 55 -9.88 6.18 -3.52
N LYS A 56 -9.53 7.01 -4.53
CA LYS A 56 -10.43 7.46 -5.59
C LYS A 56 -9.91 7.04 -6.96
N ALA A 57 -10.20 5.81 -7.38
CA ALA A 57 -9.70 5.22 -8.63
C ALA A 57 -9.93 6.10 -9.88
N LEU A 58 -11.10 6.76 -10.00
CA LEU A 58 -11.37 7.67 -11.12
C LEU A 58 -10.49 8.93 -11.10
N ALA A 59 -10.17 9.47 -9.92
CA ALA A 59 -9.25 10.60 -9.80
C ALA A 59 -7.84 10.16 -10.20
N PHE A 60 -7.41 8.98 -9.76
CA PHE A 60 -6.12 8.41 -10.15
C PHE A 60 -6.05 8.15 -11.67
N THR A 61 -7.09 7.61 -12.29
CA THR A 61 -7.12 7.42 -13.75
C THR A 61 -6.97 8.74 -14.52
N ARG A 62 -7.53 9.85 -14.00
CA ARG A 62 -7.34 11.18 -14.61
C ARG A 62 -5.92 11.69 -14.38
N HIS A 63 -5.36 11.47 -13.22
CA HIS A 63 -3.97 11.79 -12.85
C HIS A 63 -2.99 11.01 -13.73
N ALA A 64 -3.21 9.72 -13.94
CA ALA A 64 -2.38 8.88 -14.82
C ALA A 64 -2.38 9.33 -16.28
N LYS A 65 -3.48 9.92 -16.77
CA LYS A 65 -3.55 10.52 -18.11
C LYS A 65 -2.94 11.91 -18.17
N ASN A 66 -2.91 12.63 -17.07
CA ASN A 66 -2.36 13.97 -16.98
C ASN A 66 -1.91 14.25 -15.54
N GLY A 67 -0.61 14.15 -15.27
CA GLY A 67 0.00 14.35 -13.96
C GLY A 67 -0.28 15.69 -13.28
N LYS A 68 -0.80 16.69 -14.03
CA LYS A 68 -1.26 17.97 -13.46
C LYS A 68 -2.63 17.87 -12.76
N LYS A 69 -3.37 16.78 -12.97
CA LYS A 69 -4.63 16.51 -12.26
C LYS A 69 -4.28 15.88 -10.91
N ILE A 70 -4.86 16.41 -9.83
CA ILE A 70 -4.63 15.88 -8.48
C ILE A 70 -5.39 14.57 -8.27
N SER A 71 -4.74 13.64 -7.57
CA SER A 71 -5.34 12.41 -7.06
C SER A 71 -5.04 12.28 -5.57
N PRO A 72 -6.02 11.95 -4.72
CA PRO A 72 -5.76 11.66 -3.32
C PRO A 72 -4.67 10.61 -3.11
N SER A 73 -3.92 10.77 -2.04
CA SER A 73 -2.89 9.84 -1.59
C SER A 73 -3.30 9.16 -0.30
N GLN A 74 -3.08 7.86 -0.20
CA GLN A 74 -3.41 7.05 0.97
C GLN A 74 -2.30 6.04 1.24
N VAL A 75 -2.06 5.77 2.52
CA VAL A 75 -1.23 4.65 2.98
C VAL A 75 -2.05 3.79 3.91
N ILE A 76 -2.05 2.50 3.63
CA ILE A 76 -2.70 1.47 4.42
C ILE A 76 -1.63 0.59 5.03
N LYS A 77 -1.74 0.29 6.33
CA LYS A 77 -0.97 -0.74 7.01
C LYS A 77 -1.84 -1.96 7.20
N VAL A 78 -1.32 -3.12 6.87
CA VAL A 78 -1.99 -4.41 7.14
C VAL A 78 -1.09 -5.23 8.05
N THR A 79 -1.59 -5.54 9.24
CA THR A 79 -0.98 -6.51 10.15
C THR A 79 -1.68 -7.84 9.95
N LEU A 80 -0.91 -8.83 9.50
CA LEU A 80 -1.43 -10.17 9.22
C LEU A 80 -1.50 -10.98 10.50
N ASP A 81 -2.68 -11.50 10.80
CA ASP A 81 -2.90 -12.47 11.86
C ASP A 81 -3.63 -13.70 11.29
N ASN A 82 -3.54 -14.84 12.00
CA ASN A 82 -4.20 -16.07 11.59
C ASN A 82 -5.73 -15.99 11.69
N GLU A 83 -6.26 -15.20 12.63
CA GLU A 83 -7.69 -15.13 12.92
C GLU A 83 -8.33 -13.84 12.39
N ASP A 84 -7.66 -12.67 12.56
CA ASP A 84 -8.23 -11.38 12.19
C ASP A 84 -7.13 -10.40 11.74
N ASN A 85 -7.12 -10.04 10.47
CA ASN A 85 -6.16 -9.08 9.94
C ASN A 85 -6.55 -7.67 10.36
N GLN A 86 -5.60 -6.91 10.92
CA GLN A 86 -5.82 -5.51 11.25
C GLN A 86 -5.47 -4.65 10.04
N ILE A 87 -6.40 -3.78 9.66
CA ILE A 87 -6.27 -2.84 8.53
C ILE A 87 -6.37 -1.43 9.09
N GLU A 88 -5.31 -0.65 8.92
CA GLU A 88 -5.22 0.72 9.43
C GLU A 88 -4.98 1.70 8.29
N GLU A 89 -5.77 2.78 8.21
CA GLU A 89 -5.46 3.92 7.36
C GLU A 89 -4.46 4.81 8.09
N ILE A 90 -3.19 4.79 7.68
CA ILE A 90 -2.10 5.53 8.33
C ILE A 90 -2.02 6.97 7.82
N TYR A 91 -2.31 7.17 6.54
CA TYR A 91 -2.22 8.48 5.90
C TYR A 91 -3.32 8.63 4.86
N LEU A 92 -3.96 9.79 4.86
CA LEU A 92 -4.90 10.21 3.83
C LEU A 92 -4.73 11.70 3.55
N ASN A 93 -4.66 12.06 2.28
CA ASN A 93 -4.53 13.44 1.82
C ASN A 93 -5.30 13.66 0.52
N ASP A 94 -5.76 14.88 0.27
CA ASP A 94 -6.55 15.23 -0.92
C ASP A 94 -5.74 15.30 -2.24
N GLY A 95 -4.43 15.07 -2.17
CA GLY A 95 -3.51 15.09 -3.31
C GLY A 95 -2.77 16.41 -3.51
N LYS A 96 -2.97 17.42 -2.64
CA LYS A 96 -2.26 18.71 -2.77
C LYS A 96 -0.83 18.66 -2.26
N LEU A 97 -0.58 17.91 -1.17
CA LEU A 97 0.76 17.72 -0.62
C LEU A 97 1.58 16.74 -1.45
N LEU A 98 0.97 15.61 -1.79
CA LEU A 98 1.52 14.57 -2.65
C LEU A 98 0.36 13.96 -3.43
N SER A 99 0.48 13.87 -4.74
CA SER A 99 -0.60 13.38 -5.60
C SER A 99 -0.33 11.95 -6.05
N GLY A 100 -1.28 11.04 -5.79
CA GLY A 100 -1.23 9.67 -6.26
C GLY A 100 -0.08 8.87 -5.63
N SER A 101 -0.12 8.68 -4.31
CA SER A 101 0.85 7.84 -3.60
C SER A 101 0.87 6.42 -4.15
N SER A 102 2.05 5.87 -4.42
CA SER A 102 2.21 4.52 -4.96
C SER A 102 2.97 3.58 -4.04
N VAL A 103 3.77 4.10 -3.13
CA VAL A 103 4.60 3.32 -2.23
C VAL A 103 4.70 4.01 -0.88
N ALA A 104 4.81 3.23 0.17
CA ALA A 104 5.10 3.71 1.51
C ALA A 104 6.09 2.76 2.19
N ALA A 105 7.13 3.30 2.80
CA ALA A 105 8.11 2.52 3.53
C ALA A 105 8.35 3.14 4.89
N VAL A 106 8.49 2.29 5.92
CA VAL A 106 8.73 2.72 7.29
C VAL A 106 10.10 2.26 7.78
N PHE A 107 10.76 3.13 8.51
CA PHE A 107 12.00 2.81 9.23
C PHE A 107 12.02 3.55 10.56
N ASN A 108 12.08 2.81 11.65
CA ASN A 108 11.87 3.33 13.01
C ASN A 108 10.52 4.07 13.08
N ASN A 109 10.53 5.35 13.46
CA ASN A 109 9.34 6.19 13.52
C ASN A 109 9.19 7.12 12.30
N HIS A 110 9.88 6.85 11.20
CA HIS A 110 9.80 7.62 9.97
C HIS A 110 9.04 6.86 8.90
N LEU A 111 8.10 7.54 8.25
CA LEU A 111 7.33 7.04 7.12
C LEU A 111 7.70 7.87 5.87
N LEU A 112 8.14 7.20 4.82
CA LEU A 112 8.37 7.80 3.51
C LEU A 112 7.23 7.39 2.57
N ILE A 113 6.64 8.36 1.86
CA ILE A 113 5.56 8.12 0.91
C ILE A 113 6.00 8.65 -0.45
N GLY A 114 6.09 7.76 -1.44
CA GLY A 114 6.39 8.10 -2.82
C GLY A 114 5.12 8.19 -3.68
N ALA A 115 5.21 8.90 -4.79
CA ALA A 115 4.13 9.10 -5.74
C ALA A 115 4.51 8.61 -7.14
N VAL A 116 3.49 8.40 -8.00
CA VAL A 116 3.73 7.94 -9.37
C VAL A 116 4.35 9.03 -10.25
N PHE A 117 3.87 10.29 -10.13
CA PHE A 117 4.26 11.37 -11.04
C PHE A 117 4.83 12.62 -10.36
N ASP A 118 4.60 12.81 -9.05
CA ASP A 118 5.15 13.96 -8.35
C ASP A 118 6.68 13.82 -8.22
N GLU A 119 7.41 14.89 -8.47
CA GLU A 119 8.88 14.96 -8.36
C GLU A 119 9.36 15.14 -6.92
N ARG A 120 8.63 14.58 -5.97
CA ARG A 120 8.87 14.66 -4.53
C ARG A 120 8.35 13.41 -3.83
N PHE A 121 8.75 13.26 -2.60
CA PHE A 121 8.17 12.30 -1.65
C PHE A 121 7.85 13.03 -0.34
N LEU A 122 6.98 12.45 0.47
CA LEU A 122 6.75 12.94 1.83
C LEU A 122 7.62 12.16 2.81
N HIS A 123 8.16 12.89 3.78
CA HIS A 123 8.79 12.34 4.96
C HIS A 123 7.96 12.73 6.18
N CYS A 124 7.36 11.76 6.81
CA CYS A 124 6.51 11.93 7.99
C CYS A 124 7.19 11.31 9.20
N THR A 125 7.03 11.94 10.36
CA THR A 125 7.35 11.32 11.64
C THR A 125 6.06 10.74 12.22
N MET A 126 6.07 9.45 12.54
CA MET A 126 4.97 8.81 13.23
C MET A 126 5.11 9.06 14.72
N ASN A 127 4.04 9.56 15.35
CA ASN A 127 4.02 9.67 16.80
C ASN A 127 3.83 8.27 17.38
N GLU A 128 4.62 7.91 18.38
CA GLU A 128 4.33 6.73 19.19
C GLU A 128 2.93 6.92 19.78
N GLN A 129 2.01 6.00 19.50
CA GLN A 129 0.76 5.98 20.24
C GLN A 129 1.08 5.61 21.69
N PRO A 130 0.56 6.36 22.67
CA PRO A 130 0.84 6.12 24.08
C PRO A 130 0.27 4.76 24.53
#